data_2f26e62f9e2d7f1ef4e279d5a27163d2
#
_entry.id   2f26e62f9e2d7f1ef4e279d5a27163d2
#
_cell.length_a   1.000
_cell.length_b   1.000
_cell.length_c   1.000
_cell.angle_alpha   90.00
_cell.angle_beta   90.00
_cell.angle_gamma   90.00
#
_symmetry.space_group_name_H-M   'P 1'
#
loop_
_entity.id
_entity.type
_entity.pdbx_description
1 polymer ?
#
loop_
_entity_poly.entity_id
_entity_poly.type
_entity_poly.pdbx_seq_one_letter_code
_entity_poly.pdbx_strand_id
1 'polypeptide(L)'
;MNPDATPVVHFRAADISNGEVVVVDHLDLTILPGEFVYLTGKVGSGQTSIIRTLTGENPPLNGEARVGDFDLTNLKRKQIPYLRRSLGIVFQDFQLLMDRSVEDNLRFALEATGWKDKGAIRERIDRVLEAVGLRHKAYKMPHQLSGGEQQRAAIARALLNEPALILADEPTGNLDEDTAREIMKLLFEINHRGTAILMVTHNQMLLRMFPARVINLENGVCREVAASA
;
A
#
# COMPACT_ATOMS: atom_id res chain seq x y z
N MET A 1 -20.20 -5.27 8.68
CA MET A 1 -18.87 -5.83 9.00
C MET A 1 -19.06 -7.15 9.73
N ASN A 2 -18.33 -8.18 9.35
CA ASN A 2 -18.37 -9.47 10.06
C ASN A 2 -17.45 -9.35 11.30
N PRO A 3 -17.97 -9.43 12.54
CA PRO A 3 -17.18 -9.25 13.76
C PRO A 3 -16.13 -10.36 13.97
N ASP A 4 -16.24 -11.48 13.23
CA ASP A 4 -15.33 -12.62 13.31
C ASP A 4 -14.24 -12.61 12.23
N ALA A 5 -14.11 -11.54 11.43
CA ALA A 5 -13.10 -11.47 10.38
C ALA A 5 -11.69 -11.31 10.97
N THR A 6 -10.77 -12.20 10.60
CA THR A 6 -9.37 -12.08 10.99
C THR A 6 -8.76 -10.80 10.39
N PRO A 7 -8.18 -9.90 11.19
CA PRO A 7 -7.57 -8.67 10.69
C PRO A 7 -6.43 -8.94 9.70
N VAL A 8 -6.31 -8.10 8.67
CA VAL A 8 -5.14 -8.09 7.76
C VAL A 8 -3.95 -7.35 8.39
N VAL A 9 -4.22 -6.40 9.29
CA VAL A 9 -3.22 -5.74 10.15
C VAL A 9 -3.73 -5.75 11.57
N HIS A 10 -2.86 -6.10 12.51
CA HIS A 10 -3.15 -6.02 13.94
C HIS A 10 -1.90 -5.59 14.71
N PHE A 11 -1.94 -4.37 15.25
CA PHE A 11 -0.98 -3.87 16.23
C PHE A 11 -1.67 -3.66 17.55
N ARG A 12 -1.01 -4.05 18.64
CA ARG A 12 -1.46 -3.86 20.01
C ARG A 12 -0.31 -3.38 20.87
N ALA A 13 -0.44 -2.16 21.40
CA ALA A 13 0.59 -1.50 22.20
C ALA A 13 1.99 -1.60 21.57
N ALA A 14 2.09 -1.45 20.24
CA ALA A 14 3.35 -1.64 19.52
C ALA A 14 4.16 -0.35 19.44
N ASP A 15 5.43 -0.40 19.83
CA ASP A 15 6.36 0.72 19.72
C ASP A 15 7.08 0.66 18.38
N ILE A 16 6.90 1.69 17.55
CA ILE A 16 7.51 1.78 16.22
C ILE A 16 8.71 2.72 16.28
N SER A 17 9.84 2.26 15.74
CA SER A 17 11.08 3.02 15.74
C SER A 17 11.51 3.47 14.35
N ASN A 18 12.37 4.51 14.34
CA ASN A 18 13.21 4.86 13.22
C ASN A 18 14.68 4.79 13.70
N GLY A 19 15.35 3.70 13.38
CA GLY A 19 16.62 3.33 14.01
C GLY A 19 16.41 3.04 15.49
N GLU A 20 17.13 3.75 16.37
CA GLU A 20 17.07 3.57 17.83
C GLU A 20 16.00 4.45 18.52
N VAL A 21 15.36 5.37 17.78
CA VAL A 21 14.39 6.34 18.34
C VAL A 21 12.97 5.83 18.14
N VAL A 22 12.20 5.73 19.21
CA VAL A 22 10.74 5.48 19.15
C VAL A 22 10.08 6.71 18.56
N VAL A 23 9.34 6.52 17.47
CA VAL A 23 8.62 7.58 16.74
C VAL A 23 7.10 7.43 16.86
N VAL A 24 6.61 6.23 17.17
CA VAL A 24 5.21 5.97 17.52
C VAL A 24 5.18 5.10 18.76
N ASP A 25 4.51 5.59 19.78
CA ASP A 25 4.42 4.97 21.09
C ASP A 25 3.07 4.27 21.24
N HIS A 26 3.07 3.02 21.68
CA HIS A 26 1.88 2.22 21.99
C HIS A 26 0.82 2.24 20.85
N LEU A 27 1.25 1.93 19.62
CA LEU A 27 0.35 1.87 18.47
C LEU A 27 -0.67 0.75 18.64
N ASP A 28 -1.96 1.12 18.67
CA ASP A 28 -3.09 0.23 18.49
C ASP A 28 -3.71 0.46 17.12
N LEU A 29 -3.59 -0.51 16.22
CA LEU A 29 -4.10 -0.42 14.86
C LEU A 29 -4.65 -1.77 14.39
N THR A 30 -5.92 -1.81 14.07
CA THR A 30 -6.55 -2.98 13.46
C THR A 30 -7.14 -2.58 12.12
N ILE A 31 -6.81 -3.32 11.05
CA ILE A 31 -7.40 -3.16 9.71
C ILE A 31 -8.03 -4.49 9.32
N LEU A 32 -9.31 -4.45 8.96
CA LEU A 32 -10.07 -5.61 8.52
C LEU A 32 -9.97 -5.80 6.98
N PRO A 33 -10.24 -7.01 6.46
CA PRO A 33 -10.35 -7.24 5.03
C PRO A 33 -11.35 -6.28 4.37
N GLY A 34 -10.96 -5.69 3.23
CA GLY A 34 -11.81 -4.74 2.49
C GLY A 34 -11.99 -3.38 3.17
N GLU A 35 -11.26 -3.06 4.23
CA GLU A 35 -11.31 -1.76 4.88
C GLU A 35 -10.39 -0.75 4.16
N PHE A 36 -10.88 0.49 3.99
CA PHE A 36 -10.05 1.60 3.54
C PHE A 36 -9.70 2.49 4.74
N VAL A 37 -8.42 2.66 5.03
CA VAL A 37 -7.93 3.44 6.18
C VAL A 37 -6.95 4.50 5.70
N TYR A 38 -7.19 5.74 6.08
CA TYR A 38 -6.23 6.82 5.93
C TYR A 38 -5.35 6.93 7.18
N LEU A 39 -4.05 7.07 6.95
CA LEU A 39 -3.08 7.42 7.99
C LEU A 39 -2.61 8.85 7.72
N THR A 40 -3.06 9.79 8.54
CA THR A 40 -2.75 11.21 8.43
C THR A 40 -1.79 11.64 9.55
N GLY A 41 -1.22 12.84 9.44
CA GLY A 41 -0.32 13.40 10.46
C GLY A 41 0.59 14.45 9.86
N LYS A 42 1.41 15.11 10.66
CA LYS A 42 2.42 16.05 10.17
C LYS A 42 3.56 15.31 9.47
N VAL A 43 4.18 15.93 8.49
CA VAL A 43 5.41 15.40 7.86
C VAL A 43 6.45 15.11 8.93
N GLY A 44 7.02 13.90 8.89
CA GLY A 44 7.99 13.45 9.88
C GLY A 44 7.38 12.89 11.18
N SER A 45 6.06 12.76 11.30
CA SER A 45 5.41 12.22 12.51
C SER A 45 5.61 10.70 12.72
N GLY A 46 6.14 9.96 11.73
CA GLY A 46 6.37 8.51 11.84
C GLY A 46 5.52 7.64 10.92
N GLN A 47 4.70 8.22 10.03
CA GLN A 47 3.86 7.47 9.08
C GLN A 47 4.68 6.50 8.22
N THR A 48 5.80 6.96 7.64
CA THR A 48 6.72 6.12 6.87
C THR A 48 7.33 5.00 7.72
N SER A 49 7.55 5.22 9.03
CA SER A 49 8.06 4.18 9.93
C SER A 49 7.02 3.08 10.15
N ILE A 50 5.74 3.42 10.23
CA ILE A 50 4.65 2.43 10.27
C ILE A 50 4.66 1.60 8.98
N ILE A 51 4.76 2.22 7.80
CA ILE A 51 4.86 1.51 6.51
C ILE A 51 6.07 0.57 6.49
N ARG A 52 7.24 1.03 6.94
CA ARG A 52 8.45 0.21 7.02
C ARG A 52 8.31 -0.98 7.97
N THR A 53 7.61 -0.79 9.09
CA THR A 53 7.30 -1.89 10.02
C THR A 53 6.38 -2.91 9.34
N LEU A 54 5.31 -2.46 8.67
CA LEU A 54 4.38 -3.33 7.94
C LEU A 54 5.07 -4.12 6.82
N THR A 55 6.14 -3.59 6.22
CA THR A 55 6.93 -4.26 5.18
C THR A 55 8.07 -5.12 5.73
N GLY A 56 8.20 -5.22 7.06
CA GLY A 56 9.24 -5.99 7.73
C GLY A 56 10.65 -5.40 7.61
N GLU A 57 10.75 -4.10 7.32
CA GLU A 57 12.05 -3.40 7.27
C GLU A 57 12.53 -3.07 8.67
N ASN A 58 11.63 -2.52 9.50
CA ASN A 58 11.90 -2.19 10.89
C ASN A 58 10.98 -3.02 11.80
N PRO A 59 11.49 -3.96 12.59
CA PRO A 59 10.66 -4.68 13.55
C PRO A 59 10.15 -3.72 14.65
N PRO A 60 8.94 -3.94 15.20
CA PRO A 60 8.50 -3.21 16.38
C PRO A 60 9.42 -3.51 17.57
N LEU A 61 9.63 -2.54 18.45
CA LEU A 61 10.47 -2.71 19.64
C LEU A 61 9.74 -3.46 20.76
N ASN A 62 8.45 -3.18 20.93
CA ASN A 62 7.58 -3.79 21.93
C ASN A 62 6.18 -4.03 21.36
N GLY A 63 5.33 -4.71 22.15
CA GLY A 63 3.93 -4.97 21.81
C GLY A 63 3.75 -6.13 20.84
N GLU A 64 2.55 -6.22 20.29
CA GLU A 64 2.18 -7.22 19.29
C GLU A 64 2.00 -6.55 17.93
N ALA A 65 2.55 -7.15 16.87
CA ALA A 65 2.39 -6.63 15.52
C ALA A 65 2.27 -7.79 14.51
N ARG A 66 1.17 -7.81 13.75
CA ARG A 66 0.89 -8.85 12.76
C ARG A 66 0.40 -8.25 11.45
N VAL A 67 0.79 -8.89 10.35
CA VAL A 67 0.26 -8.64 9.00
C VAL A 67 -0.10 -10.00 8.40
N GLY A 68 -1.39 -10.25 8.22
CA GLY A 68 -1.89 -11.58 7.87
C GLY A 68 -1.34 -12.64 8.84
N ASP A 69 -0.69 -13.65 8.30
CA ASP A 69 -0.09 -14.75 9.08
C ASP A 69 1.31 -14.42 9.64
N PHE A 70 1.87 -13.25 9.33
CA PHE A 70 3.22 -12.88 9.74
C PHE A 70 3.21 -12.14 11.08
N ASP A 71 3.94 -12.68 12.06
CA ASP A 71 4.29 -11.99 13.31
C ASP A 71 5.53 -11.12 13.07
N LEU A 72 5.36 -9.81 13.11
CA LEU A 72 6.44 -8.85 12.82
C LEU A 72 7.43 -8.71 13.98
N THR A 73 7.03 -9.04 15.22
CA THR A 73 7.93 -9.02 16.39
C THR A 73 8.99 -10.11 16.32
N ASN A 74 8.66 -11.22 15.71
CA ASN A 74 9.53 -12.39 15.59
C ASN A 74 9.88 -12.73 14.13
N LEU A 75 9.76 -11.77 13.22
CA LEU A 75 9.92 -11.98 11.79
C LEU A 75 11.37 -12.32 11.43
N LYS A 76 11.60 -13.55 10.96
CA LYS A 76 12.92 -13.97 10.51
C LYS A 76 13.24 -13.35 9.15
N ARG A 77 14.49 -12.96 8.93
CA ARG A 77 14.96 -12.34 7.69
C ARG A 77 14.54 -13.11 6.42
N LYS A 78 14.53 -14.44 6.47
CA LYS A 78 14.08 -15.31 5.38
C LYS A 78 12.56 -15.23 5.06
N GLN A 79 11.76 -14.72 5.99
CA GLN A 79 10.31 -14.57 5.83
C GLN A 79 9.92 -13.21 5.21
N ILE A 80 10.80 -12.20 5.28
CA ILE A 80 10.54 -10.85 4.74
C ILE A 80 10.12 -10.88 3.25
N PRO A 81 10.77 -11.65 2.35
CA PRO A 81 10.32 -11.73 0.96
C PRO A 81 8.91 -12.29 0.79
N TYR A 82 8.48 -13.20 1.65
CA TYR A 82 7.13 -13.78 1.63
C TYR A 82 6.09 -12.80 2.16
N LEU A 83 6.40 -12.07 3.26
CA LEU A 83 5.58 -10.97 3.74
C LEU A 83 5.38 -9.92 2.63
N ARG A 84 6.47 -9.43 2.03
CA ARG A 84 6.39 -8.40 0.97
C ARG A 84 5.63 -8.87 -0.27
N ARG A 85 5.66 -10.17 -0.58
CA ARG A 85 4.88 -10.76 -1.66
C ARG A 85 3.37 -10.75 -1.38
N SER A 86 2.96 -10.83 -0.12
CA SER A 86 1.55 -10.78 0.29
C SER A 86 0.99 -9.35 0.35
N LEU A 87 1.83 -8.33 0.15
CA LEU A 87 1.49 -6.92 0.18
C LEU A 87 1.55 -6.30 -1.22
N GLY A 88 0.65 -5.37 -1.51
CA GLY A 88 0.81 -4.41 -2.59
C GLY A 88 1.41 -3.11 -2.05
N ILE A 89 2.41 -2.55 -2.72
CA ILE A 89 3.03 -1.29 -2.30
C ILE A 89 2.95 -0.29 -3.44
N VAL A 90 2.41 0.89 -3.16
CA VAL A 90 2.28 2.02 -4.09
C VAL A 90 2.97 3.22 -3.48
N PHE A 91 3.97 3.76 -4.18
CA PHE A 91 4.78 4.90 -3.74
C PHE A 91 4.41 6.18 -4.48
N GLN A 92 4.76 7.33 -3.91
CA GLN A 92 4.58 8.65 -4.51
C GLN A 92 5.39 8.84 -5.80
N ASP A 93 6.60 8.28 -5.88
CA ASP A 93 7.55 8.41 -7.00
C ASP A 93 7.46 7.24 -8.00
N PHE A 94 6.33 6.52 -8.00
CA PHE A 94 5.99 5.38 -8.86
C PHE A 94 6.95 4.19 -8.76
N GLN A 95 8.25 4.40 -8.60
CA GLN A 95 9.33 3.40 -8.54
C GLN A 95 9.25 2.36 -9.68
N LEU A 96 9.02 2.83 -10.89
CA LEU A 96 9.09 2.01 -12.11
C LEU A 96 10.53 1.91 -12.60
N LEU A 97 10.90 0.75 -13.16
CA LEU A 97 12.18 0.56 -13.85
C LEU A 97 12.13 1.30 -15.18
N MET A 98 12.94 2.36 -15.31
CA MET A 98 12.90 3.30 -16.42
C MET A 98 13.46 2.73 -17.73
N ASP A 99 14.24 1.64 -17.64
CA ASP A 99 14.86 0.90 -18.75
C ASP A 99 13.97 -0.21 -19.34
N ARG A 100 12.72 -0.32 -18.87
CA ARG A 100 11.78 -1.39 -19.23
C ARG A 100 10.39 -0.85 -19.55
N SER A 101 9.69 -1.55 -20.45
CA SER A 101 8.28 -1.25 -20.74
C SER A 101 7.40 -1.48 -19.51
N VAL A 102 6.15 -0.98 -19.55
CA VAL A 102 5.16 -1.27 -18.48
C VAL A 102 4.99 -2.79 -18.31
N GLU A 103 4.80 -3.54 -19.41
CA GLU A 103 4.68 -4.99 -19.36
C GLU A 103 5.90 -5.66 -18.74
N ASP A 104 7.12 -5.23 -19.09
CA ASP A 104 8.35 -5.80 -18.56
C ASP A 104 8.59 -5.44 -17.10
N ASN A 105 8.14 -4.27 -16.64
CA ASN A 105 8.09 -3.93 -15.21
C ASN A 105 7.22 -4.92 -14.41
N LEU A 106 6.05 -5.25 -14.96
CA LEU A 106 5.13 -6.19 -14.31
C LEU A 106 5.65 -7.63 -14.37
N ARG A 107 6.19 -8.04 -15.51
CA ARG A 107 6.82 -9.36 -15.70
C ARG A 107 7.97 -9.55 -14.72
N PHE A 108 8.86 -8.58 -14.61
CA PHE A 108 9.98 -8.61 -13.68
C PHE A 108 9.53 -8.81 -12.23
N ALA A 109 8.46 -8.12 -11.81
CA ALA A 109 7.93 -8.26 -10.46
C ALA A 109 7.34 -9.67 -10.21
N LEU A 110 6.64 -10.26 -11.18
CA LEU A 110 6.14 -11.63 -11.07
C LEU A 110 7.28 -12.67 -11.01
N GLU A 111 8.27 -12.54 -11.88
CA GLU A 111 9.43 -13.45 -11.91
C GLU A 111 10.23 -13.35 -10.59
N ALA A 112 10.45 -12.13 -10.08
CA ALA A 112 11.10 -11.89 -8.78
C ALA A 112 10.32 -12.48 -7.61
N THR A 113 9.00 -12.61 -7.73
CA THR A 113 8.15 -13.24 -6.73
C THR A 113 7.96 -14.76 -6.95
N GLY A 114 8.67 -15.35 -7.93
CA GLY A 114 8.77 -16.80 -8.11
C GLY A 114 7.81 -17.40 -9.13
N TRP A 115 7.11 -16.58 -9.91
CA TRP A 115 6.31 -17.07 -11.03
C TRP A 115 7.24 -17.58 -12.13
N LYS A 116 6.92 -18.76 -12.73
CA LYS A 116 7.75 -19.41 -13.74
C LYS A 116 6.98 -19.69 -15.04
N ASP A 117 5.68 -19.90 -14.94
CA ASP A 117 4.85 -20.20 -16.10
C ASP A 117 4.60 -18.93 -16.91
N LYS A 118 5.11 -18.89 -18.14
CA LYS A 118 5.02 -17.73 -19.04
C LYS A 118 3.59 -17.42 -19.45
N GLY A 119 2.73 -18.44 -19.57
CA GLY A 119 1.33 -18.27 -19.91
C GLY A 119 0.56 -17.60 -18.78
N ALA A 120 0.73 -18.11 -17.55
CA ALA A 120 0.12 -17.53 -16.33
C ALA A 120 0.63 -16.11 -16.07
N ILE A 121 1.91 -15.83 -16.28
CA ILE A 121 2.49 -14.47 -16.17
C ILE A 121 1.80 -13.52 -17.15
N ARG A 122 1.69 -13.90 -18.43
CA ARG A 122 1.05 -13.07 -19.44
C ARG A 122 -0.43 -12.78 -19.10
N GLU A 123 -1.18 -13.82 -18.76
CA GLU A 123 -2.58 -13.69 -18.38
C GLU A 123 -2.74 -12.77 -17.17
N ARG A 124 -1.87 -12.89 -16.16
CA ARG A 124 -1.90 -12.04 -14.98
C ARG A 124 -1.60 -10.58 -15.30
N ILE A 125 -0.61 -10.33 -16.14
CA ILE A 125 -0.28 -8.97 -16.61
C ILE A 125 -1.46 -8.36 -17.37
N ASP A 126 -2.06 -9.10 -18.30
CA ASP A 126 -3.22 -8.63 -19.06
C ASP A 126 -4.38 -8.24 -18.13
N ARG A 127 -4.68 -9.07 -17.12
CA ARG A 127 -5.75 -8.80 -16.13
C ARG A 127 -5.49 -7.54 -15.31
N VAL A 128 -4.27 -7.35 -14.78
CA VAL A 128 -4.00 -6.16 -13.96
C VAL A 128 -3.92 -4.89 -14.80
N LEU A 129 -3.41 -4.96 -16.03
CA LEU A 129 -3.41 -3.82 -16.96
C LEU A 129 -4.83 -3.42 -17.39
N GLU A 130 -5.70 -4.39 -17.60
CA GLU A 130 -7.14 -4.14 -17.85
C GLU A 130 -7.77 -3.44 -16.64
N ALA A 131 -7.53 -3.97 -15.42
CA ALA A 131 -8.09 -3.43 -14.19
C ALA A 131 -7.71 -1.96 -13.92
N VAL A 132 -6.53 -1.52 -14.39
CA VAL A 132 -6.06 -0.13 -14.24
C VAL A 132 -6.23 0.71 -15.52
N GLY A 133 -6.80 0.14 -16.60
CA GLY A 133 -7.05 0.85 -17.86
C GLY A 133 -5.80 1.13 -18.71
N LEU A 134 -4.73 0.34 -18.56
CA LEU A 134 -3.44 0.55 -19.26
C LEU A 134 -3.10 -0.51 -20.31
N ARG A 135 -4.01 -1.45 -20.61
CA ARG A 135 -3.72 -2.55 -21.52
C ARG A 135 -3.16 -2.09 -22.89
N HIS A 136 -3.70 -1.01 -23.45
CA HIS A 136 -3.28 -0.44 -24.72
C HIS A 136 -1.91 0.27 -24.68
N LYS A 137 -1.31 0.43 -23.47
CA LYS A 137 -0.02 1.08 -23.24
C LYS A 137 1.05 0.14 -22.65
N ALA A 138 0.79 -1.17 -22.62
CA ALA A 138 1.69 -2.19 -22.08
C ALA A 138 3.13 -2.10 -22.61
N TYR A 139 3.28 -1.77 -23.91
CA TYR A 139 4.57 -1.65 -24.62
C TYR A 139 5.31 -0.33 -24.36
N LYS A 140 4.66 0.65 -23.72
CA LYS A 140 5.27 1.96 -23.48
C LYS A 140 6.33 1.90 -22.38
N MET A 141 7.36 2.72 -22.53
CA MET A 141 8.35 2.97 -21.48
C MET A 141 7.78 3.98 -20.47
N PRO A 142 8.18 3.97 -19.16
CA PRO A 142 7.66 4.88 -18.16
C PRO A 142 7.75 6.36 -18.55
N HIS A 143 8.86 6.79 -19.18
CA HIS A 143 9.03 8.18 -19.63
C HIS A 143 8.07 8.62 -20.75
N GLN A 144 7.35 7.68 -21.38
CA GLN A 144 6.34 7.93 -22.41
C GLN A 144 4.92 8.02 -21.84
N LEU A 145 4.77 7.88 -20.53
CA LEU A 145 3.52 7.91 -19.79
C LEU A 145 3.35 9.23 -19.04
N SER A 146 2.10 9.71 -18.91
CA SER A 146 1.77 10.77 -17.95
C SER A 146 1.99 10.29 -16.50
N GLY A 147 2.08 11.21 -15.54
CA GLY A 147 2.19 10.87 -14.12
C GLY A 147 1.08 9.94 -13.63
N GLY A 148 -0.17 10.22 -14.03
CA GLY A 148 -1.32 9.37 -13.69
C GLY A 148 -1.22 7.98 -14.29
N GLU A 149 -0.69 7.83 -15.50
CA GLU A 149 -0.46 6.54 -16.14
C GLU A 149 0.68 5.76 -15.48
N GLN A 150 1.75 6.45 -15.07
CA GLN A 150 2.83 5.84 -14.27
C GLN A 150 2.28 5.34 -12.94
N GLN A 151 1.41 6.11 -12.28
CA GLN A 151 0.77 5.69 -11.03
C GLN A 151 -0.18 4.49 -11.24
N ARG A 152 -0.95 4.47 -12.33
CA ARG A 152 -1.75 3.28 -12.69
C ARG A 152 -0.87 2.05 -12.93
N ALA A 153 0.30 2.19 -13.56
CA ALA A 153 1.27 1.10 -13.73
C ALA A 153 1.84 0.62 -12.38
N ALA A 154 2.14 1.54 -11.45
CA ALA A 154 2.57 1.19 -10.09
C ALA A 154 1.46 0.46 -9.31
N ILE A 155 0.20 0.87 -9.45
CA ILE A 155 -0.96 0.17 -8.87
C ILE A 155 -1.13 -1.22 -9.52
N ALA A 156 -0.99 -1.35 -10.85
CA ALA A 156 -1.02 -2.66 -11.51
C ALA A 156 0.04 -3.61 -10.95
N ARG A 157 1.27 -3.10 -10.72
CA ARG A 157 2.34 -3.86 -10.08
C ARG A 157 1.97 -4.30 -8.66
N ALA A 158 1.36 -3.43 -7.88
CA ALA A 158 0.92 -3.75 -6.53
C ALA A 158 -0.14 -4.86 -6.50
N LEU A 159 -0.97 -4.97 -7.53
CA LEU A 159 -2.04 -5.98 -7.65
C LEU A 159 -1.57 -7.36 -8.12
N LEU A 160 -0.33 -7.52 -8.60
CA LEU A 160 0.14 -8.73 -9.28
C LEU A 160 -0.04 -10.02 -8.47
N ASN A 161 0.23 -10.00 -7.18
CA ASN A 161 0.14 -11.17 -6.31
C ASN A 161 -1.18 -11.25 -5.52
N GLU A 162 -2.24 -10.55 -5.95
CA GLU A 162 -3.55 -10.54 -5.29
C GLU A 162 -3.45 -10.23 -3.78
N PRO A 163 -2.85 -9.08 -3.42
CA PRO A 163 -2.57 -8.78 -2.03
C PRO A 163 -3.87 -8.59 -1.24
N ALA A 164 -3.88 -9.07 0.00
CA ALA A 164 -4.98 -8.77 0.95
C ALA A 164 -4.93 -7.31 1.44
N LEU A 165 -3.74 -6.68 1.38
CA LEU A 165 -3.51 -5.29 1.81
C LEU A 165 -2.65 -4.55 0.80
N ILE A 166 -3.07 -3.34 0.44
CA ILE A 166 -2.25 -2.35 -0.27
C ILE A 166 -1.81 -1.27 0.72
N LEU A 167 -0.50 -1.02 0.75
CA LEU A 167 0.12 0.11 1.42
C LEU A 167 0.39 1.19 0.37
N ALA A 168 -0.28 2.33 0.48
CA ALA A 168 -0.14 3.44 -0.45
C ALA A 168 0.47 4.65 0.28
N ASP A 169 1.72 4.98 -0.03
CA ASP A 169 2.45 6.10 0.57
C ASP A 169 2.39 7.30 -0.36
N GLU A 170 1.54 8.29 -0.01
CA GLU A 170 1.27 9.50 -0.80
C GLU A 170 1.02 9.24 -2.31
N PRO A 171 0.12 8.31 -2.69
CA PRO A 171 -0.01 7.84 -4.07
C PRO A 171 -0.49 8.91 -5.06
N THR A 172 -0.91 10.06 -4.57
CA THR A 172 -1.42 11.19 -5.37
C THR A 172 -0.56 12.45 -5.24
N GLY A 173 0.54 12.40 -4.47
CA GLY A 173 1.32 13.59 -4.10
C GLY A 173 2.00 14.31 -5.26
N ASN A 174 2.29 13.58 -6.37
CA ASN A 174 2.93 14.13 -7.57
C ASN A 174 1.96 14.37 -8.75
N LEU A 175 0.64 14.34 -8.47
CA LEU A 175 -0.40 14.42 -9.50
C LEU A 175 -1.21 15.71 -9.38
N ASP A 176 -1.72 16.19 -10.50
CA ASP A 176 -2.73 17.23 -10.50
C ASP A 176 -4.05 16.73 -9.87
N GLU A 177 -4.92 17.66 -9.52
CA GLU A 177 -6.14 17.39 -8.77
C GLU A 177 -7.09 16.42 -9.48
N ASP A 178 -7.29 16.58 -10.79
CA ASP A 178 -8.20 15.74 -11.57
C ASP A 178 -7.63 14.32 -11.69
N THR A 179 -6.34 14.19 -11.99
CA THR A 179 -5.62 12.93 -12.03
C THR A 179 -5.63 12.25 -10.66
N ALA A 180 -5.42 12.99 -9.57
CA ALA A 180 -5.49 12.48 -8.21
C ALA A 180 -6.87 11.88 -7.90
N ARG A 181 -7.96 12.55 -8.31
CA ARG A 181 -9.33 12.02 -8.16
C ARG A 181 -9.52 10.70 -8.91
N GLU A 182 -8.99 10.57 -10.14
CA GLU A 182 -9.08 9.35 -10.91
C GLU A 182 -8.31 8.19 -10.26
N ILE A 183 -7.13 8.46 -9.68
CA ILE A 183 -6.38 7.45 -8.91
C ILE A 183 -7.15 7.04 -7.66
N MET A 184 -7.78 7.99 -6.95
CA MET A 184 -8.61 7.66 -5.79
C MET A 184 -9.81 6.79 -6.15
N LYS A 185 -10.52 7.09 -7.24
CA LYS A 185 -11.60 6.23 -7.73
C LYS A 185 -11.11 4.81 -7.98
N LEU A 186 -9.97 4.66 -8.66
CA LEU A 186 -9.37 3.35 -8.92
C LEU A 186 -9.04 2.60 -7.62
N LEU A 187 -8.44 3.27 -6.63
CA LEU A 187 -8.15 2.66 -5.33
C LEU A 187 -9.43 2.21 -4.60
N PHE A 188 -10.49 3.03 -4.64
CA PHE A 188 -11.78 2.65 -4.06
C PHE A 188 -12.44 1.48 -4.80
N GLU A 189 -12.35 1.41 -6.12
CA GLU A 189 -12.81 0.26 -6.91
C GLU A 189 -12.08 -1.03 -6.52
N ILE A 190 -10.76 -0.97 -6.32
CA ILE A 190 -9.94 -2.08 -5.84
C ILE A 190 -10.38 -2.49 -4.44
N ASN A 191 -10.59 -1.51 -3.56
CA ASN A 191 -11.05 -1.75 -2.19
C ASN A 191 -12.43 -2.41 -2.15
N HIS A 192 -13.39 -1.96 -2.96
CA HIS A 192 -14.72 -2.56 -3.06
C HIS A 192 -14.70 -4.04 -3.54
N ARG A 193 -13.62 -4.48 -4.17
CA ARG A 193 -13.40 -5.89 -4.54
C ARG A 193 -12.82 -6.73 -3.40
N GLY A 194 -12.63 -6.14 -2.21
CA GLY A 194 -12.23 -6.83 -0.99
C GLY A 194 -10.78 -6.65 -0.56
N THR A 195 -9.94 -5.92 -1.32
CA THR A 195 -8.58 -5.60 -0.91
C THR A 195 -8.60 -4.49 0.14
N ALA A 196 -7.98 -4.71 1.30
CA ALA A 196 -7.79 -3.64 2.29
C ALA A 196 -6.76 -2.61 1.79
N ILE A 197 -6.94 -1.34 2.16
CA ILE A 197 -6.01 -0.27 1.78
C ILE A 197 -5.66 0.56 3.00
N LEU A 198 -4.37 0.71 3.29
CA LEU A 198 -3.84 1.72 4.19
C LEU A 198 -3.14 2.78 3.36
N MET A 199 -3.68 3.98 3.35
CA MET A 199 -3.16 5.10 2.57
C MET A 199 -2.63 6.21 3.46
N VAL A 200 -1.35 6.51 3.35
CA VAL A 200 -0.77 7.75 3.91
C VAL A 200 -1.11 8.90 2.99
N THR A 201 -1.67 9.97 3.51
CA THR A 201 -1.89 11.21 2.75
C THR A 201 -2.04 12.43 3.65
N HIS A 202 -1.64 13.59 3.12
CA HIS A 202 -1.84 14.91 3.72
C HIS A 202 -2.93 15.72 3.01
N ASN A 203 -3.53 15.20 1.94
CA ASN A 203 -4.50 15.92 1.13
C ASN A 203 -5.91 15.89 1.73
N GLN A 204 -6.25 16.92 2.49
CA GLN A 204 -7.54 17.08 3.17
C GLN A 204 -8.74 17.11 2.21
N MET A 205 -8.55 17.59 0.99
CA MET A 205 -9.62 17.64 -0.01
C MET A 205 -10.01 16.20 -0.44
N LEU A 206 -9.01 15.33 -0.67
CA LEU A 206 -9.27 13.94 -1.03
C LEU A 206 -9.97 13.18 0.10
N LEU A 207 -9.61 13.45 1.37
CA LEU A 207 -10.29 12.83 2.52
C LEU A 207 -11.78 13.19 2.56
N ARG A 208 -12.14 14.45 2.24
CA ARG A 208 -13.54 14.90 2.18
C ARG A 208 -14.30 14.31 1.00
N MET A 209 -13.65 14.20 -0.16
CA MET A 209 -14.28 13.67 -1.38
C MET A 209 -14.46 12.14 -1.34
N PHE A 210 -13.58 11.45 -0.65
CA PHE A 210 -13.53 10.00 -0.54
C PHE A 210 -13.52 9.57 0.93
N PRO A 211 -14.64 9.71 1.65
CA PRO A 211 -14.69 9.46 3.08
C PRO A 211 -14.41 7.99 3.41
N ALA A 212 -13.50 7.77 4.34
CA ALA A 212 -13.16 6.48 4.91
C ALA A 212 -12.65 6.67 6.34
N ARG A 213 -12.31 5.58 7.04
CA ARG A 213 -11.73 5.64 8.38
C ARG A 213 -10.42 6.41 8.39
N VAL A 214 -10.26 7.34 9.34
CA VAL A 214 -9.06 8.18 9.44
C VAL A 214 -8.37 7.93 10.77
N ILE A 215 -7.07 7.65 10.71
CA ILE A 215 -6.18 7.59 11.87
C ILE A 215 -5.19 8.74 11.76
N ASN A 216 -5.16 9.60 12.75
CA ASN A 216 -4.23 10.72 12.81
C ASN A 216 -3.06 10.41 13.75
N LEU A 217 -1.84 10.55 13.21
CA LEU A 217 -0.61 10.40 13.97
C LEU A 217 -0.08 11.78 14.38
N GLU A 218 -0.12 12.06 15.67
CA GLU A 218 0.35 13.31 16.23
C GLU A 218 1.16 13.07 17.50
N ASN A 219 2.36 13.66 17.57
CA ASN A 219 3.29 13.54 18.71
C ASN A 219 3.54 12.08 19.15
N GLY A 220 3.71 11.19 18.15
CA GLY A 220 3.98 9.76 18.39
C GLY A 220 2.75 8.94 18.81
N VAL A 221 1.56 9.51 18.84
CA VAL A 221 0.33 8.82 19.20
C VAL A 221 -0.64 8.76 18.05
N CYS A 222 -1.15 7.57 17.74
CA CYS A 222 -2.20 7.36 16.76
C CYS A 222 -3.59 7.48 17.42
N ARG A 223 -4.47 8.27 16.82
CA ARG A 223 -5.87 8.40 17.27
C ARG A 223 -6.82 8.29 16.09
N GLU A 224 -7.89 7.55 16.26
CA GLU A 224 -8.98 7.56 15.30
C GLU A 224 -9.71 8.91 15.38
N VAL A 225 -9.89 9.55 14.22
CA VAL A 225 -10.63 10.80 14.09
C VAL A 225 -11.88 10.55 13.27
N ALA A 226 -12.99 11.15 13.68
CA ALA A 226 -14.21 11.09 12.88
C ALA A 226 -13.92 11.68 11.50
N ALA A 227 -14.36 10.99 10.44
CA ALA A 227 -14.31 11.56 9.10
C ALA A 227 -15.04 12.91 9.15
N SER A 228 -14.30 13.99 8.91
CA SER A 228 -14.88 15.34 8.89
C SER A 228 -15.92 15.40 7.77
N ALA A 229 -17.19 15.61 8.16
CA ALA A 229 -18.28 15.80 7.23
C ALA A 229 -18.08 17.08 6.40
#